data_17b5142932e247b5463b08f83cf322c5
#
_entry.id   17b5142932e247b5463b08f83cf322c5
#
_cell.length_a   1.000
_cell.length_b   1.000
_cell.length_c   1.000
_cell.angle_alpha   90.00
_cell.angle_beta   90.00
_cell.angle_gamma   90.00
#
_symmetry.space_group_name_H-M   'P 1'
#
loop_
_entity.id
_entity.type
_entity.pdbx_description
1 polymer ?
#
loop_
_entity_poly.entity_id
_entity_poly.type
_entity_poly.pdbx_seq_one_letter_code
_entity_poly.pdbx_strand_id
1 'polypeptide(L)'
;MNDAALKSDTQDIVVDEVLPHSPETIWKTLTTGELIDRWLMPPTGFEPVEGKRFTFQTTPAGAWDGIIHCQVLEVKPNERFAYAWKGGHEGNVGYGSRLDTVVTWILSKVENGTRLRLVHSGFVLPRNDTAFKNMSEGWKKVVKNIGAAAGEKD
;
A
#
# COMPACT_ATOMS: atom_id res chain seq x y z
N MET A 1 -29.91 5.61 10.99
CA MET A 1 -29.50 5.29 10.62
C MET A 1 -28.70 5.21 10.35
N ASN A 2 -28.36 5.07 9.78
CA ASN A 2 -27.66 4.73 10.09
C ASN A 2 -26.27 4.73 9.65
N ASP A 3 -25.33 5.09 10.47
CA ASP A 3 -23.93 5.08 10.20
C ASP A 3 -23.43 3.71 9.77
N ALA A 4 -24.03 2.71 10.27
CA ALA A 4 -23.68 1.34 9.91
C ALA A 4 -23.85 1.09 8.42
N ALA A 5 -24.90 1.62 7.83
CA ALA A 5 -25.14 1.47 6.40
C ALA A 5 -24.07 2.21 5.58
N LEU A 6 -23.67 3.39 6.04
CA LEU A 6 -22.62 4.15 5.36
C LEU A 6 -21.27 3.45 5.44
N LYS A 7 -20.96 2.85 6.59
CA LYS A 7 -19.70 2.14 6.78
C LYS A 7 -19.61 0.88 5.92
N SER A 8 -20.75 0.26 5.60
CA SER A 8 -20.75 -0.96 4.80
C SER A 8 -20.37 -0.70 3.35
N ASP A 9 -20.32 0.58 2.92
CA ASP A 9 -19.92 0.93 1.56
C ASP A 9 -18.43 0.87 1.35
N THR A 10 -17.62 0.76 2.40
CA THR A 10 -16.18 0.66 2.25
C THR A 10 -15.69 -0.76 2.45
N GLN A 11 -14.63 -1.10 1.73
CA GLN A 11 -14.00 -2.41 1.80
C GLN A 11 -12.50 -2.24 1.99
N ASP A 12 -11.88 -3.25 2.61
CA ASP A 12 -10.45 -3.29 2.83
C ASP A 12 -9.85 -4.48 2.09
N ILE A 13 -8.62 -4.28 1.59
CA ILE A 13 -7.82 -5.39 1.07
C ILE A 13 -6.89 -5.82 2.19
N VAL A 14 -6.85 -7.11 2.48
CA VAL A 14 -5.95 -7.66 3.50
C VAL A 14 -5.13 -8.78 2.88
N VAL A 15 -3.80 -8.68 3.00
CA VAL A 15 -2.88 -9.72 2.58
C VAL A 15 -2.02 -10.06 3.80
N ASP A 16 -1.87 -11.34 4.09
CA ASP A 16 -1.20 -11.80 5.31
C ASP A 16 -0.29 -12.96 4.93
N GLU A 17 1.03 -12.79 5.08
CA GLU A 17 2.02 -13.77 4.69
C GLU A 17 3.16 -13.83 5.69
N VAL A 18 3.77 -15.01 5.81
CA VAL A 18 4.98 -15.16 6.60
C VAL A 18 6.17 -15.17 5.63
N LEU A 19 7.12 -14.26 5.86
CA LEU A 19 8.31 -14.12 5.05
C LEU A 19 9.54 -14.58 5.86
N PRO A 20 10.48 -15.32 5.22
CA PRO A 20 11.62 -15.90 5.96
C PRO A 20 12.75 -14.88 6.17
N HIS A 21 12.42 -13.72 6.71
CA HIS A 21 13.37 -12.63 6.98
C HIS A 21 12.99 -11.97 8.29
N SER A 22 13.98 -11.39 8.97
CA SER A 22 13.74 -10.72 10.25
C SER A 22 12.86 -9.46 10.06
N PRO A 23 12.18 -9.01 11.13
CA PRO A 23 11.42 -7.76 11.04
C PRO A 23 12.29 -6.58 10.61
N GLU A 24 13.53 -6.52 11.07
CA GLU A 24 14.46 -5.46 10.69
C GLU A 24 14.71 -5.44 9.18
N THR A 25 14.89 -6.62 8.59
CA THR A 25 15.13 -6.75 7.14
C THR A 25 13.87 -6.34 6.35
N ILE A 26 12.71 -6.82 6.79
CA ILE A 26 11.44 -6.46 6.13
C ILE A 26 11.19 -4.96 6.29
N TRP A 27 11.45 -4.40 7.47
CA TRP A 27 11.28 -2.96 7.71
C TRP A 27 12.16 -2.14 6.76
N LYS A 28 13.41 -2.51 6.64
CA LYS A 28 14.33 -1.82 5.71
C LYS A 28 13.80 -1.89 4.29
N THR A 29 13.29 -3.04 3.88
CA THR A 29 12.75 -3.24 2.53
C THR A 29 11.54 -2.34 2.28
N LEU A 30 10.69 -2.14 3.30
CA LEU A 30 9.49 -1.31 3.19
C LEU A 30 9.79 0.18 3.25
N THR A 31 10.89 0.58 3.85
CA THR A 31 11.13 2.00 4.18
C THR A 31 12.36 2.59 3.48
N THR A 32 12.92 1.91 2.48
CA THR A 32 14.04 2.42 1.69
C THR A 32 13.55 2.63 0.26
N GLY A 33 13.64 3.88 -0.24
CA GLY A 33 13.11 4.22 -1.56
C GLY A 33 13.62 3.33 -2.68
N GLU A 34 14.93 3.04 -2.69
CA GLU A 34 15.52 2.18 -3.72
C GLU A 34 14.95 0.76 -3.67
N LEU A 35 14.63 0.27 -2.47
CA LEU A 35 14.06 -1.07 -2.32
C LEU A 35 12.58 -1.08 -2.67
N ILE A 36 11.86 0.00 -2.39
CA ILE A 36 10.45 0.11 -2.77
C ILE A 36 10.30 -0.03 -4.29
N ASP A 37 11.25 0.50 -5.05
CA ASP A 37 11.27 0.34 -6.50
C ASP A 37 11.27 -1.13 -6.92
N ARG A 38 11.91 -1.99 -6.14
CA ARG A 38 12.04 -3.40 -6.47
C ARG A 38 10.76 -4.21 -6.27
N TRP A 39 9.91 -3.80 -5.32
CA TRP A 39 8.70 -4.55 -5.04
C TRP A 39 7.42 -3.84 -5.47
N LEU A 40 7.49 -2.56 -5.82
CA LEU A 40 6.32 -1.80 -6.24
C LEU A 40 6.66 -0.91 -7.44
N MET A 41 7.19 0.27 -7.20
CA MET A 41 7.61 1.23 -8.22
C MET A 41 8.43 2.32 -7.55
N PRO A 42 9.23 3.09 -8.30
CA PRO A 42 10.08 4.10 -7.67
C PRO A 42 9.25 5.24 -7.10
N PRO A 43 9.40 5.53 -5.80
CA PRO A 43 8.73 6.68 -5.21
C PRO A 43 9.53 7.95 -5.43
N THR A 44 8.84 9.08 -5.51
CA THR A 44 9.48 10.40 -5.59
C THR A 44 9.29 11.12 -4.27
N GLY A 45 10.38 11.58 -3.66
CA GLY A 45 10.35 12.36 -2.43
C GLY A 45 10.10 11.55 -1.17
N PHE A 46 10.32 10.24 -1.23
CA PHE A 46 10.02 9.36 -0.10
C PHE A 46 11.07 9.46 1.01
N GLU A 47 10.58 9.55 2.25
CA GLU A 47 11.36 9.39 3.47
C GLU A 47 10.43 8.78 4.52
N PRO A 48 10.91 7.85 5.36
CA PRO A 48 10.03 7.22 6.37
C PRO A 48 9.89 8.10 7.61
N VAL A 49 9.33 9.29 7.40
CA VAL A 49 9.15 10.31 8.44
C VAL A 49 7.69 10.75 8.43
N GLU A 50 7.05 10.77 9.60
CA GLU A 50 5.64 11.17 9.69
C GLU A 50 5.45 12.55 9.10
N GLY A 51 4.39 12.67 8.30
CA GLY A 51 4.06 13.92 7.60
C GLY A 51 4.72 14.08 6.25
N LYS A 52 5.71 13.26 5.92
CA LYS A 52 6.41 13.39 4.63
C LYS A 52 5.48 12.99 3.49
N ARG A 53 5.39 13.86 2.50
CA ARG A 53 4.61 13.60 1.28
C ARG A 53 5.51 13.03 0.20
N PHE A 54 4.98 12.10 -0.55
CA PHE A 54 5.69 11.48 -1.67
C PHE A 54 4.68 11.02 -2.71
N THR A 55 5.16 10.67 -3.89
CA THR A 55 4.28 10.27 -4.98
C THR A 55 4.81 9.03 -5.69
N PHE A 56 3.88 8.33 -6.33
CA PHE A 56 4.19 7.31 -7.31
C PHE A 56 3.59 7.75 -8.64
N GLN A 57 4.19 7.33 -9.75
CA GLN A 57 3.64 7.56 -11.08
C GLN A 57 3.23 6.22 -11.68
N THR A 58 1.94 6.07 -11.97
CA THR A 58 1.45 4.90 -12.67
C THR A 58 0.78 5.33 -13.98
N THR A 59 0.06 4.44 -14.64
CA THR A 59 -0.52 4.70 -15.95
C THR A 59 -1.68 5.69 -15.85
N PRO A 60 -1.63 6.82 -16.57
CA PRO A 60 -2.76 7.75 -16.59
C PRO A 60 -4.00 7.12 -17.23
N ALA A 61 -5.16 7.66 -16.89
CA ALA A 61 -6.43 7.20 -17.48
C ALA A 61 -7.46 8.31 -17.41
N GLY A 62 -8.11 8.59 -18.52
CA GLY A 62 -9.15 9.62 -18.57
C GLY A 62 -8.63 10.97 -18.11
N ALA A 63 -9.27 11.54 -17.09
CA ALA A 63 -8.87 12.83 -16.53
C ALA A 63 -7.80 12.72 -15.45
N TRP A 64 -7.39 11.50 -15.13
CA TRP A 64 -6.35 11.27 -14.12
C TRP A 64 -4.97 11.21 -14.73
N ASP A 65 -4.03 11.95 -14.15
CA ASP A 65 -2.64 12.00 -14.62
C ASP A 65 -1.79 10.80 -14.21
N GLY A 66 -2.35 9.86 -13.48
CA GLY A 66 -1.63 8.67 -13.05
C GLY A 66 -0.78 8.87 -11.81
N ILE A 67 -0.82 10.04 -11.20
CA ILE A 67 -0.02 10.29 -9.99
C ILE A 67 -0.78 9.83 -8.76
N ILE A 68 -0.09 9.06 -7.91
CA ILE A 68 -0.61 8.63 -6.61
C ILE A 68 0.05 9.51 -5.56
N HIS A 69 -0.77 10.25 -4.81
CA HIS A 69 -0.30 11.16 -3.77
C HIS A 69 -0.34 10.47 -2.42
N CYS A 70 0.82 10.37 -1.79
CA CYS A 70 0.96 9.66 -0.53
C CYS A 70 1.46 10.60 0.56
N GLN A 71 1.19 10.24 1.80
CA GLN A 71 1.72 10.96 2.95
C GLN A 71 1.93 9.97 4.09
N VAL A 72 3.11 9.97 4.68
CA VAL A 72 3.42 9.08 5.80
C VAL A 72 2.60 9.49 7.02
N LEU A 73 1.85 8.54 7.56
CA LEU A 73 0.96 8.76 8.70
C LEU A 73 1.51 8.20 10.00
N GLU A 74 2.20 7.07 9.95
CA GLU A 74 2.70 6.41 11.15
C GLU A 74 4.00 5.69 10.86
N VAL A 75 4.97 5.84 11.76
CA VAL A 75 6.26 5.14 11.67
C VAL A 75 6.57 4.56 13.04
N LYS A 76 6.45 3.23 13.18
CA LYS A 76 6.86 2.49 14.37
C LYS A 76 7.87 1.44 13.90
N PRO A 77 9.16 1.71 14.04
CA PRO A 77 10.21 0.84 13.48
C PRO A 77 9.99 -0.63 13.84
N ASN A 78 10.09 -1.47 12.81
CA ASN A 78 9.96 -2.93 12.89
C ASN A 78 8.57 -3.42 13.29
N GLU A 79 7.57 -2.53 13.40
CA GLU A 79 6.23 -2.91 13.84
C GLU A 79 5.13 -2.44 12.90
N ARG A 80 5.15 -1.14 12.53
CA ARG A 80 4.00 -0.59 11.81
C ARG A 80 4.40 0.62 10.97
N PHE A 81 3.94 0.62 9.71
CA PHE A 81 4.20 1.71 8.79
C PHE A 81 2.93 1.97 7.99
N ALA A 82 2.45 3.21 8.01
CA ALA A 82 1.21 3.56 7.33
C ALA A 82 1.36 4.85 6.55
N TYR A 83 0.70 4.90 5.38
CA TYR A 83 0.66 6.13 4.59
C TYR A 83 -0.67 6.25 3.84
N ALA A 84 -1.08 7.51 3.63
CA ALA A 84 -2.24 7.80 2.79
C ALA A 84 -1.90 7.46 1.35
N TRP A 85 -2.90 7.01 0.61
CA TRP A 85 -2.77 6.61 -0.80
C TRP A 85 -3.96 7.21 -1.53
N LYS A 86 -3.73 8.30 -2.25
CA LYS A 86 -4.78 9.05 -2.92
C LYS A 86 -4.47 9.19 -4.39
N GLY A 87 -5.47 9.00 -5.24
CA GLY A 87 -5.29 9.13 -6.67
C GLY A 87 -6.61 9.07 -7.39
N GLY A 88 -6.53 9.00 -8.72
CA GLY A 88 -7.72 8.93 -9.54
C GLY A 88 -8.39 10.28 -9.73
N HIS A 89 -9.54 10.25 -10.39
CA HIS A 89 -10.30 11.46 -10.69
C HIS A 89 -11.79 11.17 -10.56
N GLU A 90 -12.54 12.15 -10.07
CA GLU A 90 -13.99 12.00 -9.84
C GLU A 90 -14.74 11.65 -11.11
N GLY A 91 -14.27 12.12 -12.26
CA GLY A 91 -14.91 11.86 -13.55
C GLY A 91 -14.65 10.47 -14.10
N ASN A 92 -13.73 9.71 -13.51
CA ASN A 92 -13.39 8.38 -14.01
C ASN A 92 -14.27 7.31 -13.40
N VAL A 93 -14.65 6.33 -14.23
CA VAL A 93 -15.37 5.13 -13.79
C VAL A 93 -14.46 3.96 -14.10
N GLY A 94 -14.39 2.99 -13.20
CA GLY A 94 -13.49 1.86 -13.36
C GLY A 94 -12.06 2.23 -13.02
N TYR A 95 -11.12 1.89 -13.89
CA TYR A 95 -9.72 2.22 -13.66
C TYR A 95 -9.54 3.73 -13.59
N GLY A 96 -8.83 4.19 -12.57
CA GLY A 96 -8.59 5.62 -12.39
C GLY A 96 -9.70 6.35 -11.62
N SER A 97 -10.69 5.64 -11.11
CA SER A 97 -11.69 6.26 -10.23
C SER A 97 -11.01 6.81 -8.98
N ARG A 98 -11.57 7.86 -8.40
CA ARG A 98 -10.97 8.53 -7.26
C ARG A 98 -10.82 7.62 -6.06
N LEU A 99 -9.61 7.56 -5.52
CA LEU A 99 -9.27 6.81 -4.31
C LEU A 99 -8.81 7.75 -3.20
N ASP A 100 -9.31 7.51 -2.00
CA ASP A 100 -8.87 8.21 -0.79
C ASP A 100 -8.73 7.14 0.27
N THR A 101 -7.56 6.51 0.31
CA THR A 101 -7.34 5.28 1.03
C THR A 101 -6.09 5.36 1.90
N VAL A 102 -5.88 4.33 2.71
CA VAL A 102 -4.70 4.21 3.58
C VAL A 102 -4.10 2.83 3.42
N VAL A 103 -2.78 2.78 3.29
CA VAL A 103 -2.01 1.54 3.26
C VAL A 103 -1.32 1.39 4.61
N THR A 104 -1.50 0.25 5.25
CA THR A 104 -0.87 -0.05 6.54
C THR A 104 -0.11 -1.36 6.45
N TRP A 105 1.16 -1.32 6.83
CA TRP A 105 2.02 -2.51 6.93
C TRP A 105 2.22 -2.83 8.41
N ILE A 106 1.94 -4.08 8.79
CA ILE A 106 2.06 -4.53 10.19
C ILE A 106 3.01 -5.71 10.22
N LEU A 107 4.06 -5.61 11.03
CA LEU A 107 5.08 -6.64 11.15
C LEU A 107 5.00 -7.29 12.52
N SER A 108 5.07 -8.62 12.56
CA SER A 108 5.12 -9.37 13.80
C SER A 108 6.19 -10.44 13.66
N LYS A 109 7.08 -10.53 14.65
CA LYS A 109 8.10 -11.57 14.63
C LYS A 109 7.44 -12.92 14.88
N VAL A 110 7.80 -13.91 14.05
CA VAL A 110 7.38 -15.29 14.23
C VAL A 110 8.61 -16.19 14.25
N GLU A 111 8.41 -17.46 14.49
CA GLU A 111 9.51 -18.40 14.73
C GLU A 111 10.57 -18.37 13.63
N ASN A 112 10.16 -18.39 12.37
CA ASN A 112 11.11 -18.49 11.26
C ASN A 112 11.09 -17.25 10.36
N GLY A 113 10.76 -16.08 10.90
CA GLY A 113 10.75 -14.89 10.09
C GLY A 113 9.82 -13.81 10.60
N THR A 114 9.10 -13.20 9.69
CA THR A 114 8.18 -12.10 9.99
C THR A 114 6.82 -12.38 9.36
N ARG A 115 5.78 -12.23 10.15
CA ARG A 115 4.43 -12.18 9.61
C ARG A 115 4.20 -10.75 9.14
N LEU A 116 3.98 -10.59 7.85
CA LEU A 116 3.71 -9.29 7.25
C LEU A 116 2.26 -9.24 6.86
N ARG A 117 1.56 -8.24 7.41
CA ARG A 117 0.17 -8.02 7.10
C ARG A 117 0.02 -6.67 6.42
N LEU A 118 -0.60 -6.66 5.26
CA LEU A 118 -0.97 -5.45 4.55
C LEU A 118 -2.46 -5.23 4.72
N VAL A 119 -2.84 -4.00 5.08
CA VAL A 119 -4.23 -3.58 5.07
C VAL A 119 -4.32 -2.32 4.21
N HIS A 120 -5.03 -2.38 3.09
CA HIS A 120 -5.29 -1.22 2.25
C HIS A 120 -6.77 -0.91 2.38
N SER A 121 -7.09 0.14 3.14
CA SER A 121 -8.45 0.41 3.59
C SER A 121 -9.05 1.63 2.92
N GLY A 122 -10.40 1.64 2.84
CA GLY A 122 -11.12 2.83 2.40
C GLY A 122 -11.65 2.79 0.97
N PHE A 123 -11.68 1.62 0.33
CA PHE A 123 -12.27 1.51 -1.01
C PHE A 123 -13.77 1.66 -0.93
N VAL A 124 -14.32 2.59 -1.71
CA VAL A 124 -15.77 2.83 -1.74
C VAL A 124 -16.36 2.05 -2.90
N LEU A 125 -17.29 1.16 -2.60
CA LEU A 125 -17.95 0.35 -3.62
C LEU A 125 -19.35 0.90 -3.89
N PRO A 126 -19.83 0.84 -5.12
CA PRO A 126 -19.19 0.22 -6.28
C PRO A 126 -18.20 1.12 -7.04
N ARG A 127 -18.05 2.38 -6.67
CA ARG A 127 -17.18 3.31 -7.41
C ARG A 127 -15.79 2.74 -7.63
N ASN A 128 -15.18 2.14 -6.60
CA ASN A 128 -13.82 1.65 -6.66
C ASN A 128 -13.72 0.15 -6.95
N ASP A 129 -14.77 -0.45 -7.54
CA ASP A 129 -14.79 -1.89 -7.84
C ASP A 129 -13.55 -2.34 -8.62
N THR A 130 -13.25 -1.65 -9.71
CA THR A 130 -12.13 -2.04 -10.57
C THR A 130 -10.80 -1.95 -9.84
N ALA A 131 -10.59 -0.84 -9.12
CA ALA A 131 -9.38 -0.66 -8.32
C ALA A 131 -9.29 -1.72 -7.23
N PHE A 132 -10.39 -2.00 -6.55
CA PHE A 132 -10.41 -2.99 -5.49
C PHE A 132 -10.03 -4.38 -6.01
N LYS A 133 -10.62 -4.79 -7.13
CA LYS A 133 -10.30 -6.08 -7.76
C LYS A 133 -8.85 -6.16 -8.19
N ASN A 134 -8.40 -5.15 -8.96
CA ASN A 134 -7.05 -5.16 -9.51
C ASN A 134 -6.00 -5.13 -8.41
N MET A 135 -6.21 -4.30 -7.39
CA MET A 135 -5.25 -4.16 -6.31
C MET A 135 -5.29 -5.34 -5.35
N SER A 136 -6.43 -6.00 -5.20
CA SER A 136 -6.50 -7.23 -4.40
C SER A 136 -5.56 -8.29 -4.96
N GLU A 137 -5.53 -8.47 -6.27
CA GLU A 137 -4.62 -9.42 -6.91
C GLU A 137 -3.20 -8.87 -6.95
N GLY A 138 -3.04 -7.58 -7.23
CA GLY A 138 -1.73 -6.95 -7.31
C GLY A 138 -0.97 -7.00 -6.00
N TRP A 139 -1.64 -6.71 -4.89
CA TRP A 139 -0.98 -6.72 -3.58
C TRP A 139 -0.45 -8.09 -3.20
N LYS A 140 -1.10 -9.18 -3.62
CA LYS A 140 -0.60 -10.52 -3.36
C LYS A 140 0.77 -10.73 -4.00
N LYS A 141 0.93 -10.25 -5.24
CA LYS A 141 2.21 -10.31 -5.94
C LYS A 141 3.24 -9.39 -5.30
N VAL A 142 2.82 -8.20 -4.91
CA VAL A 142 3.69 -7.22 -4.27
C VAL A 142 4.27 -7.76 -2.98
N VAL A 143 3.47 -8.40 -2.13
CA VAL A 143 3.95 -8.98 -0.89
C VAL A 143 5.01 -10.06 -1.16
N LYS A 144 4.81 -10.88 -2.19
CA LYS A 144 5.82 -11.87 -2.60
C LYS A 144 7.10 -11.18 -3.06
N ASN A 145 6.95 -10.07 -3.80
CA ASN A 145 8.10 -9.30 -4.28
C ASN A 145 8.87 -8.68 -3.12
N ILE A 146 8.18 -8.30 -2.04
CA ILE A 146 8.85 -7.80 -0.83
C ILE A 146 9.76 -8.88 -0.26
N GLY A 147 9.26 -10.11 -0.18
CA GLY A 147 10.08 -11.22 0.30
C GLY A 147 11.31 -11.46 -0.57
N ALA A 148 11.14 -11.38 -1.88
CA ALA A 148 12.26 -11.53 -2.81
C ALA A 148 13.27 -10.39 -2.67
N ALA A 149 12.80 -9.15 -2.59
CA ALA A 149 13.66 -7.98 -2.45
C ALA A 149 14.44 -8.03 -1.12
N ALA A 150 13.78 -8.48 -0.06
CA ALA A 150 14.42 -8.61 1.26
C ALA A 150 15.55 -9.62 1.25
N GLY A 151 15.48 -10.63 0.37
CA GLY A 151 16.50 -11.64 0.25
C GLY A 151 17.67 -11.26 -0.66
N GLU A 152 17.56 -10.17 -1.38
CA GLU A 152 18.64 -9.72 -2.25
C GLU A 152 19.77 -9.12 -1.44
N LYS A 153 20.99 -9.40 -1.88
CA LYS A 153 22.19 -8.81 -1.26
C LYS A 153 22.75 -7.79 -2.23
N ASP A 154 23.19 -6.70 -1.67
CA ASP A 154 23.79 -5.62 -2.46
C ASP A 154 25.13 -6.02 -3.05
#